data_81d1a618b5324e41d6fb3839e6574ed7
#
_entry.id   81d1a618b5324e41d6fb3839e6574ed7
#
_cell.length_a   1.000
_cell.length_b   1.000
_cell.length_c   1.000
_cell.angle_alpha   90.00
_cell.angle_beta   90.00
_cell.angle_gamma   90.00
#
_symmetry.space_group_name_H-M   'P 1'
#
loop_
_entity.id
_entity.type
_entity.pdbx_description
1 polymer ?
#
loop_
_entity_poly.entity_id
_entity_poly.type
_entity_poly.pdbx_seq_one_letter_code
_entity_poly.pdbx_strand_id
1 'polypeptide(L)'
;MVIEEGMIKMGKRILCIGDSNTWGYIPGSGERYEKNVRWTGKLAQTLGENYEVIEEGMNGRTTAFTDKIEPGTAALDYLYPCLISQFPLDYIIVMLGTNDTKTRYGVNTVEIGYGLDEVLLKIEETCRRKSQTPEKIVIAPADLYPKKEFTAESAQKAGGLTEEYRSIAALHHAEFLSAREVLGAECIGCDGIHFTEAGHQKLAEAVAFIIRTNEES
;
A
#
# COMPACT_ATOMS: atom_id res chain seq x y z
N MET A 1 13.73 -45.89 15.42
CA MET A 1 12.86 -44.80 15.84
C MET A 1 13.39 -43.52 15.18
N VAL A 2 12.90 -43.23 13.98
CA VAL A 2 13.32 -42.07 13.19
C VAL A 2 12.47 -40.89 13.70
N ILE A 3 13.09 -39.93 14.32
CA ILE A 3 12.45 -38.66 14.68
C ILE A 3 12.47 -37.85 13.39
N GLU A 4 11.33 -37.74 12.68
CA GLU A 4 11.14 -36.70 11.69
C GLU A 4 11.14 -35.39 12.45
N GLU A 5 12.21 -34.61 12.30
CA GLU A 5 12.23 -33.21 12.69
C GLU A 5 11.16 -32.48 11.87
N GLY A 6 10.03 -32.20 12.49
CA GLY A 6 9.00 -31.34 11.92
C GLY A 6 9.58 -29.95 11.71
N MET A 7 10.02 -29.65 10.49
CA MET A 7 10.30 -28.29 10.10
C MET A 7 9.01 -27.50 10.29
N ILE A 8 9.00 -26.60 11.27
CA ILE A 8 7.94 -25.58 11.41
C ILE A 8 8.02 -24.75 10.12
N LYS A 9 7.09 -25.00 9.19
CA LYS A 9 6.97 -24.18 7.98
C LYS A 9 6.60 -22.77 8.45
N MET A 10 7.56 -21.86 8.48
CA MET A 10 7.28 -20.46 8.78
C MET A 10 6.30 -19.96 7.72
N GLY A 11 5.23 -19.31 8.17
CA GLY A 11 4.24 -18.72 7.28
C GLY A 11 4.88 -17.63 6.40
N LYS A 12 4.30 -17.38 5.22
CA LYS A 12 4.74 -16.30 4.34
C LYS A 12 4.47 -14.94 4.97
N ARG A 13 5.41 -14.03 4.82
CA ARG A 13 5.36 -12.69 5.45
C ARG A 13 5.11 -11.62 4.40
N ILE A 14 4.07 -10.82 4.62
CA ILE A 14 3.57 -9.78 3.73
C ILE A 14 3.69 -8.44 4.44
N LEU A 15 4.51 -7.53 3.92
CA LEU A 15 4.62 -6.16 4.40
C LEU A 15 3.72 -5.24 3.59
N CYS A 16 2.79 -4.53 4.25
CA CYS A 16 1.86 -3.59 3.63
C CYS A 16 2.24 -2.15 4.01
N ILE A 17 2.95 -1.45 3.12
CA ILE A 17 3.32 -0.05 3.30
C ILE A 17 2.27 0.84 2.64
N GLY A 18 1.73 1.79 3.41
CA GLY A 18 0.71 2.69 2.89
C GLY A 18 0.42 3.89 3.79
N ASP A 19 -0.59 4.63 3.40
CA ASP A 19 -1.07 5.83 4.07
C ASP A 19 -2.20 5.56 5.07
N SER A 20 -3.09 6.54 5.27
CA SER A 20 -4.26 6.44 6.15
C SER A 20 -5.24 5.34 5.75
N ASN A 21 -5.34 4.98 4.48
CA ASN A 21 -6.18 3.87 4.03
C ASN A 21 -5.61 2.50 4.44
N THR A 22 -4.29 2.38 4.58
CA THR A 22 -3.64 1.19 5.14
C THR A 22 -3.66 1.21 6.67
N TRP A 23 -3.49 2.39 7.28
CA TRP A 23 -3.65 2.55 8.72
C TRP A 23 -5.08 2.22 9.19
N GLY A 24 -6.08 2.45 8.32
CA GLY A 24 -7.49 2.17 8.58
C GLY A 24 -8.23 3.35 9.22
N TYR A 25 -8.07 4.55 8.67
CA TYR A 25 -8.77 5.76 9.10
C TYR A 25 -10.28 5.63 8.86
N ILE A 26 -11.09 5.86 9.89
CA ILE A 26 -12.56 5.87 9.78
C ILE A 26 -13.01 7.21 9.19
N PRO A 27 -13.71 7.20 8.02
CA PRO A 27 -14.13 8.42 7.35
C PRO A 27 -14.88 9.39 8.28
N GLY A 28 -14.35 10.61 8.40
CA GLY A 28 -14.99 11.69 9.15
C GLY A 28 -14.82 11.65 10.68
N SER A 29 -14.30 10.57 11.28
CA SER A 29 -14.16 10.47 12.75
C SER A 29 -12.76 10.78 13.26
N GLY A 30 -11.73 10.46 12.53
CA GLY A 30 -10.33 10.53 12.97
C GLY A 30 -9.88 9.30 13.77
N GLU A 31 -10.79 8.36 14.01
CA GLU A 31 -10.51 7.10 14.69
C GLU A 31 -9.93 6.04 13.73
N ARG A 32 -9.49 4.94 14.28
CA ARG A 32 -8.95 3.80 13.53
C ARG A 32 -9.93 2.64 13.55
N TYR A 33 -10.20 2.04 12.38
CA TYR A 33 -10.92 0.77 12.31
C TYR A 33 -10.24 -0.33 13.11
N GLU A 34 -11.03 -1.24 13.66
CA GLU A 34 -10.54 -2.47 14.27
C GLU A 34 -9.73 -3.31 13.25
N LYS A 35 -8.80 -4.12 13.75
CA LYS A 35 -7.90 -4.90 12.89
C LYS A 35 -8.65 -5.76 11.87
N ASN A 36 -9.75 -6.38 12.27
CA ASN A 36 -10.58 -7.26 11.43
C ASN A 36 -11.42 -6.50 10.37
N VAL A 37 -11.45 -5.17 10.40
CA VAL A 37 -12.12 -4.32 9.42
C VAL A 37 -11.15 -3.77 8.37
N ARG A 38 -9.92 -3.44 8.78
CA ARG A 38 -8.90 -2.93 7.87
C ARG A 38 -8.56 -3.94 6.76
N TRP A 39 -8.29 -3.47 5.55
CA TRP A 39 -8.00 -4.35 4.42
C TRP A 39 -6.83 -5.31 4.70
N THR A 40 -5.83 -4.89 5.42
CA THR A 40 -4.69 -5.71 5.84
C THR A 40 -5.08 -6.84 6.79
N GLY A 41 -5.95 -6.55 7.76
CA GLY A 41 -6.48 -7.55 8.67
C GLY A 41 -7.44 -8.53 7.99
N LYS A 42 -8.27 -8.04 7.05
CA LYS A 42 -9.12 -8.89 6.20
C LYS A 42 -8.30 -9.75 5.25
N LEU A 43 -7.20 -9.20 4.71
CA LEU A 43 -6.25 -9.96 3.90
C LEU A 43 -5.67 -11.13 4.70
N ALA A 44 -5.22 -10.88 5.93
CA ALA A 44 -4.72 -11.93 6.82
C ALA A 44 -5.76 -13.03 7.07
N GLN A 45 -7.03 -12.64 7.34
CA GLN A 45 -8.12 -13.60 7.51
C GLN A 45 -8.40 -14.42 6.23
N THR A 46 -8.37 -13.77 5.07
CA THR A 46 -8.64 -14.40 3.78
C THR A 46 -7.55 -15.38 3.36
N LEU A 47 -6.29 -15.06 3.63
CA LEU A 47 -5.13 -15.91 3.31
C LEU A 47 -4.93 -17.04 4.34
N GLY A 48 -5.35 -16.84 5.59
CA GLY A 48 -5.28 -17.84 6.66
C GLY A 48 -3.94 -17.89 7.40
N GLU A 49 -3.79 -18.85 8.29
CA GLU A 49 -2.69 -18.95 9.28
C GLU A 49 -1.29 -19.13 8.68
N ASN A 50 -1.20 -19.49 7.39
CA ASN A 50 0.09 -19.61 6.71
C ASN A 50 0.67 -18.25 6.28
N TYR A 51 0.02 -17.13 6.59
CA TYR A 51 0.46 -15.79 6.23
C TYR A 51 0.46 -14.84 7.42
N GLU A 52 1.57 -14.14 7.60
CA GLU A 52 1.69 -13.01 8.53
C GLU A 52 1.60 -11.70 7.75
N VAL A 53 0.55 -10.90 7.99
CA VAL A 53 0.39 -9.58 7.37
C VAL A 53 0.83 -8.50 8.36
N ILE A 54 1.86 -7.75 7.95
CA ILE A 54 2.50 -6.67 8.72
C ILE A 54 1.96 -5.35 8.20
N GLU A 55 1.32 -4.59 9.09
CA GLU A 55 0.68 -3.32 8.76
C GLU A 55 1.61 -2.13 9.03
N GLU A 56 2.07 -1.48 7.98
CA GLU A 56 2.90 -0.26 8.04
C GLU A 56 2.15 0.93 7.41
N GLY A 57 0.91 1.15 7.84
CA GLY A 57 0.10 2.32 7.47
C GLY A 57 0.39 3.52 8.37
N MET A 58 0.46 4.73 7.80
CA MET A 58 0.61 5.97 8.55
C MET A 58 -0.20 7.11 7.90
N ASN A 59 -1.00 7.81 8.72
CA ASN A 59 -1.78 8.95 8.24
C ASN A 59 -0.87 10.02 7.60
N GLY A 60 -1.28 10.55 6.46
CA GLY A 60 -0.52 11.59 5.77
C GLY A 60 0.70 11.10 4.98
N ARG A 61 1.02 9.79 4.99
CA ARG A 61 2.22 9.28 4.31
C ARG A 61 2.19 9.55 2.81
N THR A 62 3.28 10.13 2.31
CA THR A 62 3.59 10.37 0.91
C THR A 62 4.55 9.30 0.38
N THR A 63 4.81 9.31 -0.92
CA THR A 63 5.88 8.50 -1.52
C THR A 63 7.27 9.01 -1.10
N ALA A 64 7.77 10.07 -1.72
CA ALA A 64 9.10 10.64 -1.49
C ALA A 64 9.08 12.12 -1.04
N PHE A 65 7.89 12.76 -1.04
CA PHE A 65 7.78 14.20 -0.80
C PHE A 65 7.69 14.51 0.69
N THR A 66 8.66 15.25 1.20
CA THR A 66 8.68 15.70 2.59
C THR A 66 7.66 16.80 2.83
N ASP A 67 6.82 16.62 3.83
CA ASP A 67 5.89 17.64 4.31
C ASP A 67 6.54 18.47 5.43
N LYS A 68 6.59 19.80 5.25
CA LYS A 68 7.10 20.71 6.28
C LYS A 68 6.11 20.94 7.43
N ILE A 69 4.82 20.66 7.19
CA ILE A 69 3.75 20.80 8.18
C ILE A 69 3.63 19.53 9.01
N GLU A 70 3.77 18.38 8.35
CA GLU A 70 3.71 17.04 8.95
C GLU A 70 5.03 16.30 8.65
N PRO A 71 6.13 16.63 9.35
CA PRO A 71 7.45 16.06 9.03
C PRO A 71 7.52 14.56 9.32
N GLY A 72 8.35 13.84 8.56
CA GLY A 72 8.56 12.40 8.73
C GLY A 72 7.50 11.55 8.05
N THR A 73 6.68 12.13 7.17
CA THR A 73 5.64 11.38 6.44
C THR A 73 6.12 10.75 5.13
N ALA A 74 7.27 11.13 4.59
CA ALA A 74 7.81 10.52 3.38
C ALA A 74 8.17 9.04 3.61
N ALA A 75 7.56 8.14 2.83
CA ALA A 75 7.86 6.71 2.92
C ALA A 75 9.33 6.41 2.63
N LEU A 76 9.92 7.11 1.67
CA LEU A 76 11.31 6.94 1.27
C LEU A 76 12.29 7.05 2.44
N ASP A 77 12.03 7.95 3.40
CA ASP A 77 12.87 8.14 4.59
C ASP A 77 12.72 7.00 5.60
N TYR A 78 11.55 6.35 5.61
CA TYR A 78 11.20 5.28 6.56
C TYR A 78 11.52 3.87 6.05
N LEU A 79 11.60 3.66 4.74
CA LEU A 79 11.70 2.34 4.12
C LEU A 79 12.89 1.52 4.63
N TYR A 80 14.08 2.09 4.68
CA TYR A 80 15.27 1.33 5.07
C TYR A 80 15.16 0.71 6.47
N PRO A 81 14.88 1.46 7.56
CA PRO A 81 14.73 0.87 8.88
C PRO A 81 13.54 -0.09 8.96
N CYS A 82 12.44 0.20 8.28
CA CYS A 82 11.27 -0.68 8.21
C CYS A 82 11.63 -2.05 7.62
N LEU A 83 12.22 -2.07 6.42
CA LEU A 83 12.58 -3.32 5.75
C LEU A 83 13.57 -4.15 6.57
N ILE A 84 14.62 -3.51 7.10
CA ILE A 84 15.65 -4.20 7.89
C ILE A 84 15.06 -4.85 9.14
N SER A 85 14.09 -4.22 9.78
CA SER A 85 13.45 -4.76 11.00
C SER A 85 12.45 -5.87 10.70
N GLN A 86 11.92 -5.93 9.47
CA GLN A 86 10.86 -6.86 9.10
C GLN A 86 11.33 -8.08 8.28
N PHE A 87 12.56 -8.07 7.73
CA PHE A 87 13.05 -9.24 6.99
C PHE A 87 13.13 -10.52 7.85
N PRO A 88 12.92 -11.74 7.26
CA PRO A 88 12.64 -11.96 5.83
C PRO A 88 11.20 -11.64 5.44
N LEU A 89 10.97 -11.29 4.17
CA LEU A 89 9.67 -10.99 3.59
C LEU A 89 9.47 -11.77 2.30
N ASP A 90 8.26 -12.26 2.06
CA ASP A 90 7.85 -12.92 0.81
C ASP A 90 7.15 -11.95 -0.13
N TYR A 91 6.40 -10.98 0.43
CA TYR A 91 5.70 -9.94 -0.32
C TYR A 91 5.92 -8.56 0.28
N ILE A 92 6.02 -7.56 -0.58
CA ILE A 92 5.96 -6.13 -0.22
C ILE A 92 4.87 -5.46 -1.04
N ILE A 93 3.85 -4.94 -0.37
CA ILE A 93 2.72 -4.25 -0.99
C ILE A 93 2.85 -2.75 -0.71
N VAL A 94 2.83 -1.92 -1.75
CA VAL A 94 2.92 -0.47 -1.65
C VAL A 94 1.61 0.16 -2.13
N MET A 95 0.91 0.88 -1.25
CA MET A 95 -0.27 1.68 -1.57
C MET A 95 -0.08 3.11 -1.06
N LEU A 96 0.46 3.96 -1.90
CA LEU A 96 0.81 5.36 -1.63
C LEU A 96 0.43 6.26 -2.80
N GLY A 97 0.54 7.56 -2.63
CA GLY A 97 0.30 8.56 -3.68
C GLY A 97 -0.93 9.43 -3.43
N THR A 98 -1.87 9.01 -2.59
CA THR A 98 -3.05 9.82 -2.23
C THR A 98 -2.64 11.18 -1.65
N ASN A 99 -1.73 11.19 -0.68
CA ASN A 99 -1.30 12.42 0.00
C ASN A 99 -0.43 13.31 -0.88
N ASP A 100 0.30 12.72 -1.81
CA ASP A 100 1.14 13.42 -2.78
C ASP A 100 0.32 14.32 -3.71
N THR A 101 -0.97 14.02 -3.90
CA THR A 101 -1.88 14.84 -4.70
C THR A 101 -2.22 16.19 -4.08
N LYS A 102 -1.94 16.40 -2.77
CA LYS A 102 -2.21 17.68 -2.08
C LYS A 102 -1.46 18.82 -2.77
N THR A 103 -2.15 19.92 -3.01
CA THR A 103 -1.60 21.06 -3.76
C THR A 103 -0.36 21.68 -3.12
N ARG A 104 -0.19 21.53 -1.80
CA ARG A 104 0.95 22.07 -1.06
C ARG A 104 2.30 21.46 -1.45
N TYR A 105 2.32 20.30 -2.09
CA TYR A 105 3.56 19.70 -2.62
C TYR A 105 3.98 20.29 -3.96
N GLY A 106 3.05 20.89 -4.72
CA GLY A 106 3.34 21.55 -6.00
C GLY A 106 3.78 20.59 -7.11
N VAL A 107 3.48 19.29 -6.99
CA VAL A 107 3.87 18.24 -7.92
C VAL A 107 2.70 17.82 -8.81
N ASN A 108 3.01 17.34 -10.01
CA ASN A 108 2.04 16.79 -10.95
C ASN A 108 2.01 15.25 -10.87
N THR A 109 1.13 14.61 -11.66
CA THR A 109 0.95 13.16 -11.67
C THR A 109 2.23 12.39 -12.01
N VAL A 110 3.02 12.86 -12.99
CA VAL A 110 4.27 12.21 -13.40
C VAL A 110 5.32 12.31 -12.27
N GLU A 111 5.41 13.46 -11.61
CA GLU A 111 6.32 13.66 -10.48
C GLU A 111 5.94 12.77 -9.29
N ILE A 112 4.63 12.53 -9.05
CA ILE A 112 4.17 11.54 -8.06
C ILE A 112 4.60 10.13 -8.48
N GLY A 113 4.54 9.82 -9.77
CA GLY A 113 5.11 8.60 -10.34
C GLY A 113 6.60 8.45 -10.03
N TYR A 114 7.41 9.48 -10.22
CA TYR A 114 8.83 9.45 -9.81
C TYR A 114 9.01 9.17 -8.32
N GLY A 115 8.11 9.69 -7.49
CA GLY A 115 8.12 9.37 -6.05
C GLY A 115 7.89 7.89 -5.76
N LEU A 116 7.00 7.22 -6.49
CA LEU A 116 6.82 5.76 -6.41
C LEU A 116 8.04 5.01 -6.94
N ASP A 117 8.61 5.43 -8.06
CA ASP A 117 9.81 4.85 -8.65
C ASP A 117 10.96 4.82 -7.62
N GLU A 118 11.24 5.95 -6.96
CA GLU A 118 12.24 6.05 -5.89
C GLU A 118 11.94 5.11 -4.70
N VAL A 119 10.67 4.94 -4.33
CA VAL A 119 10.24 4.00 -3.30
C VAL A 119 10.58 2.57 -3.72
N LEU A 120 10.28 2.16 -4.95
CA LEU A 120 10.56 0.82 -5.46
C LEU A 120 12.06 0.57 -5.63
N LEU A 121 12.82 1.54 -6.15
CA LEU A 121 14.28 1.48 -6.22
C LEU A 121 14.90 1.28 -4.83
N LYS A 122 14.39 1.99 -3.81
CA LYS A 122 14.86 1.84 -2.42
C LYS A 122 14.55 0.46 -1.85
N ILE A 123 13.38 -0.09 -2.14
CA ILE A 123 13.02 -1.46 -1.77
C ILE A 123 13.99 -2.45 -2.41
N GLU A 124 14.20 -2.37 -3.71
CA GLU A 124 15.08 -3.26 -4.48
C GLU A 124 16.54 -3.18 -4.02
N GLU A 125 17.07 -1.97 -3.82
CA GLU A 125 18.40 -1.77 -3.29
C GLU A 125 18.58 -2.43 -1.92
N THR A 126 17.61 -2.24 -1.02
CA THR A 126 17.65 -2.77 0.33
C THR A 126 17.53 -4.30 0.32
N CYS A 127 16.61 -4.85 -0.47
CA CYS A 127 16.45 -6.29 -0.64
C CYS A 127 17.71 -6.94 -1.21
N ARG A 128 18.29 -6.38 -2.26
CA ARG A 128 19.54 -6.86 -2.86
C ARG A 128 20.69 -6.91 -1.85
N ARG A 129 20.84 -5.86 -1.03
CA ARG A 129 21.89 -5.80 0.03
C ARG A 129 21.73 -6.86 1.09
N LYS A 130 20.51 -7.39 1.27
CA LYS A 130 20.15 -8.39 2.29
C LYS A 130 19.85 -9.76 1.70
N SER A 131 20.10 -9.96 0.40
CA SER A 131 19.81 -11.21 -0.32
C SER A 131 18.36 -11.65 -0.14
N GLN A 132 17.43 -10.70 -0.22
CA GLN A 132 16.00 -10.90 -0.17
C GLN A 132 15.39 -10.71 -1.57
N THR A 133 14.38 -11.49 -1.92
CA THR A 133 13.71 -11.44 -3.22
C THR A 133 12.18 -11.50 -3.04
N PRO A 134 11.57 -10.56 -2.29
CA PRO A 134 10.12 -10.56 -2.13
C PRO A 134 9.43 -10.19 -3.45
N GLU A 135 8.26 -10.77 -3.68
CA GLU A 135 7.35 -10.31 -4.71
C GLU A 135 6.82 -8.91 -4.34
N LYS A 136 6.64 -8.07 -5.35
CA LYS A 136 6.17 -6.68 -5.16
C LYS A 136 4.78 -6.53 -5.74
N ILE A 137 3.89 -5.84 -5.00
CA ILE A 137 2.56 -5.47 -5.48
C ILE A 137 2.42 -3.95 -5.31
N VAL A 138 2.15 -3.25 -6.40
CA VAL A 138 1.85 -1.82 -6.41
C VAL A 138 0.35 -1.62 -6.50
N ILE A 139 -0.21 -0.86 -5.57
CA ILE A 139 -1.63 -0.49 -5.58
C ILE A 139 -1.74 1.00 -5.86
N ALA A 140 -2.25 1.37 -7.05
CA ALA A 140 -2.58 2.75 -7.37
C ALA A 140 -3.75 3.23 -6.51
N PRO A 141 -3.76 4.51 -6.06
CA PRO A 141 -4.83 5.07 -5.24
C PRO A 141 -6.23 4.97 -5.88
N ALA A 142 -7.25 4.98 -5.03
CA ALA A 142 -8.64 5.10 -5.45
C ALA A 142 -8.97 6.53 -5.92
N ASP A 143 -10.16 6.71 -6.48
CA ASP A 143 -10.69 8.03 -6.78
C ASP A 143 -10.79 8.89 -5.52
N LEU A 144 -10.52 10.18 -5.68
CA LEU A 144 -10.71 11.20 -4.65
C LEU A 144 -11.91 12.09 -4.98
N TYR A 145 -12.70 12.38 -3.98
CA TYR A 145 -13.79 13.35 -4.07
C TYR A 145 -13.39 14.62 -3.32
N PRO A 146 -13.32 15.78 -4.00
CA PRO A 146 -12.74 17.01 -3.42
C PRO A 146 -13.39 17.40 -2.11
N LYS A 147 -12.60 17.44 -1.03
CA LYS A 147 -12.95 17.92 0.31
C LYS A 147 -11.73 18.37 1.07
N LYS A 148 -11.87 19.42 1.90
CA LYS A 148 -10.79 19.95 2.76
C LYS A 148 -9.50 20.24 1.96
N GLU A 149 -8.41 19.61 2.32
CA GLU A 149 -7.08 19.78 1.70
C GLU A 149 -6.93 19.06 0.34
N PHE A 150 -7.89 18.22 -0.04
CA PHE A 150 -7.95 17.58 -1.34
C PHE A 150 -8.88 18.34 -2.27
N THR A 151 -8.32 18.95 -3.29
CA THR A 151 -9.00 19.82 -4.25
C THR A 151 -9.45 19.07 -5.50
N ALA A 152 -10.12 19.76 -6.43
CA ALA A 152 -10.41 19.22 -7.76
C ALA A 152 -9.10 18.83 -8.52
N GLU A 153 -8.02 19.62 -8.31
CA GLU A 153 -6.70 19.28 -8.85
C GLU A 153 -6.15 17.98 -8.24
N SER A 154 -6.34 17.77 -6.93
CA SER A 154 -5.95 16.51 -6.28
C SER A 154 -6.70 15.31 -6.88
N ALA A 155 -8.00 15.46 -7.12
CA ALA A 155 -8.80 14.41 -7.77
C ALA A 155 -8.34 14.12 -9.20
N GLN A 156 -7.99 15.15 -9.96
CA GLN A 156 -7.44 15.02 -11.31
C GLN A 156 -6.09 14.27 -11.28
N LYS A 157 -5.19 14.64 -10.38
CA LYS A 157 -3.91 13.95 -10.19
C LYS A 157 -4.11 12.48 -9.85
N ALA A 158 -4.95 12.18 -8.86
CA ALA A 158 -5.27 10.79 -8.47
C ALA A 158 -5.80 9.97 -9.65
N GLY A 159 -6.68 10.56 -10.47
CA GLY A 159 -7.21 9.92 -11.67
C GLY A 159 -6.13 9.53 -12.69
N GLY A 160 -5.05 10.28 -12.78
CA GLY A 160 -3.90 9.98 -13.67
C GLY A 160 -2.93 8.93 -13.11
N LEU A 161 -2.94 8.67 -11.79
CA LEU A 161 -1.99 7.76 -11.16
C LEU A 161 -2.17 6.30 -11.59
N THR A 162 -3.35 5.89 -12.03
CA THR A 162 -3.58 4.50 -12.46
C THR A 162 -2.63 4.10 -13.59
N GLU A 163 -2.55 4.87 -14.66
CA GLU A 163 -1.70 4.55 -15.81
C GLU A 163 -0.21 4.79 -15.52
N GLU A 164 0.09 5.84 -14.76
CA GLU A 164 1.46 6.14 -14.34
C GLU A 164 2.02 4.99 -13.48
N TYR A 165 1.28 4.54 -12.48
CA TYR A 165 1.70 3.46 -11.59
C TYR A 165 1.73 2.10 -12.27
N ARG A 166 0.83 1.84 -13.22
CA ARG A 166 0.86 0.63 -14.06
C ARG A 166 2.18 0.53 -14.83
N SER A 167 2.61 1.64 -15.43
CA SER A 167 3.86 1.72 -16.19
C SER A 167 5.09 1.50 -15.30
N ILE A 168 5.09 2.11 -14.11
CA ILE A 168 6.18 1.97 -13.14
C ILE A 168 6.21 0.56 -12.55
N ALA A 169 5.07 -0.02 -12.20
CA ALA A 169 5.00 -1.39 -11.71
C ALA A 169 5.60 -2.39 -12.73
N ALA A 170 5.29 -2.23 -14.02
CA ALA A 170 5.86 -3.04 -15.08
C ALA A 170 7.38 -2.88 -15.19
N LEU A 171 7.91 -1.66 -15.05
CA LEU A 171 9.36 -1.38 -15.05
C LEU A 171 10.08 -2.12 -13.93
N HIS A 172 9.46 -2.22 -12.76
CA HIS A 172 10.00 -2.88 -11.57
C HIS A 172 9.60 -4.36 -11.43
N HIS A 173 9.01 -4.96 -12.46
CA HIS A 173 8.52 -6.34 -12.39
C HIS A 173 7.63 -6.59 -11.16
N ALA A 174 6.76 -5.62 -10.83
CA ALA A 174 5.79 -5.71 -9.76
C ALA A 174 4.40 -6.00 -10.31
N GLU A 175 3.61 -6.78 -9.56
CA GLU A 175 2.18 -6.90 -9.82
C GLU A 175 1.49 -5.55 -9.63
N PHE A 176 0.46 -5.29 -10.40
CA PHE A 176 -0.27 -4.04 -10.37
C PHE A 176 -1.74 -4.23 -10.04
N LEU A 177 -2.25 -3.41 -9.13
CA LEU A 177 -3.67 -3.30 -8.81
C LEU A 177 -4.08 -1.82 -8.82
N SER A 178 -5.21 -1.50 -9.45
CA SER A 178 -5.82 -0.18 -9.34
C SER A 178 -6.94 -0.22 -8.31
N ALA A 179 -6.77 0.46 -7.17
CA ALA A 179 -7.85 0.60 -6.20
C ALA A 179 -9.06 1.33 -6.82
N ARG A 180 -8.82 2.24 -7.78
CA ARG A 180 -9.88 2.90 -8.54
C ARG A 180 -10.75 1.91 -9.34
N GLU A 181 -10.13 0.91 -9.97
CA GLU A 181 -10.85 -0.10 -10.78
C GLU A 181 -11.61 -1.11 -9.91
N VAL A 182 -11.13 -1.34 -8.69
CA VAL A 182 -11.74 -2.28 -7.72
C VAL A 182 -12.84 -1.64 -6.89
N LEU A 183 -12.66 -0.37 -6.52
CA LEU A 183 -13.51 0.33 -5.56
C LEU A 183 -14.46 1.30 -6.28
N GLY A 184 -15.75 1.04 -6.18
CA GLY A 184 -16.77 2.01 -6.60
C GLY A 184 -16.91 3.18 -5.61
N ALA A 185 -17.69 4.18 -5.99
CA ALA A 185 -17.94 5.37 -5.17
C ALA A 185 -18.49 5.04 -3.77
N GLU A 186 -19.25 3.98 -3.65
CA GLU A 186 -19.81 3.49 -2.38
C GLU A 186 -18.76 2.98 -1.39
N CYS A 187 -17.55 2.71 -1.90
CA CYS A 187 -16.40 2.26 -1.11
C CYS A 187 -15.60 3.42 -0.51
N ILE A 188 -15.89 4.65 -0.93
CA ILE A 188 -15.26 5.87 -0.41
C ILE A 188 -16.23 6.54 0.57
N GLY A 189 -15.72 6.87 1.74
CA GLY A 189 -16.52 7.41 2.82
C GLY A 189 -16.92 8.87 2.65
N CYS A 190 -17.60 9.39 3.67
CA CYS A 190 -18.19 10.73 3.66
C CYS A 190 -17.17 11.88 3.53
N ASP A 191 -15.90 11.62 3.79
CA ASP A 191 -14.81 12.60 3.63
C ASP A 191 -14.22 12.63 2.21
N GLY A 192 -14.65 11.73 1.34
CA GLY A 192 -14.26 11.66 -0.07
C GLY A 192 -12.87 11.06 -0.33
N ILE A 193 -12.24 10.40 0.69
CA ILE A 193 -10.85 9.96 0.63
C ILE A 193 -10.69 8.56 1.20
N HIS A 194 -11.21 8.34 2.42
CA HIS A 194 -10.96 7.12 3.16
C HIS A 194 -11.99 6.04 2.85
N PHE A 195 -11.54 4.79 2.90
CA PHE A 195 -12.36 3.63 2.56
C PHE A 195 -13.43 3.38 3.62
N THR A 196 -14.61 2.98 3.17
CA THR A 196 -15.63 2.36 4.01
C THR A 196 -15.23 0.93 4.36
N GLU A 197 -15.94 0.27 5.29
CA GLU A 197 -15.73 -1.16 5.57
C GLU A 197 -15.85 -2.03 4.32
N ALA A 198 -16.79 -1.68 3.42
CA ALA A 198 -16.97 -2.36 2.13
C ALA A 198 -15.74 -2.15 1.22
N GLY A 199 -15.15 -0.95 1.22
CA GLY A 199 -13.92 -0.66 0.48
C GLY A 199 -12.74 -1.48 0.98
N HIS A 200 -12.57 -1.56 2.29
CA HIS A 200 -11.55 -2.42 2.90
C HIS A 200 -11.74 -3.90 2.54
N GLN A 201 -12.97 -4.40 2.53
CA GLN A 201 -13.26 -5.79 2.16
C GLN A 201 -12.89 -6.07 0.69
N LYS A 202 -13.38 -5.25 -0.25
CA LYS A 202 -13.11 -5.42 -1.68
C LYS A 202 -11.63 -5.36 -2.01
N LEU A 203 -10.89 -4.42 -1.40
CA LEU A 203 -9.45 -4.31 -1.61
C LEU A 203 -8.71 -5.56 -1.12
N ALA A 204 -9.06 -6.06 0.06
CA ALA A 204 -8.45 -7.26 0.62
C ALA A 204 -8.68 -8.49 -0.28
N GLU A 205 -9.89 -8.64 -0.81
CA GLU A 205 -10.24 -9.73 -1.74
C GLU A 205 -9.41 -9.67 -3.03
N ALA A 206 -9.27 -8.47 -3.62
CA ALA A 206 -8.49 -8.27 -4.83
C ALA A 206 -6.99 -8.56 -4.62
N VAL A 207 -6.42 -8.11 -3.50
CA VAL A 207 -5.01 -8.40 -3.15
C VAL A 207 -4.82 -9.90 -2.89
N ALA A 208 -5.74 -10.55 -2.16
CA ALA A 208 -5.67 -11.97 -1.90
C ALA A 208 -5.73 -12.81 -3.20
N PHE A 209 -6.51 -12.36 -4.18
CA PHE A 209 -6.58 -12.99 -5.49
C PHE A 209 -5.22 -12.97 -6.21
N ILE A 210 -4.53 -11.82 -6.24
CA ILE A 210 -3.20 -11.69 -6.84
C ILE A 210 -2.21 -12.66 -6.16
N ILE A 211 -2.15 -12.64 -4.82
CA ILE A 211 -1.22 -13.48 -4.07
C ILE A 211 -1.47 -14.96 -4.36
N ARG A 212 -2.72 -15.42 -4.38
CA ARG A 212 -3.06 -16.82 -4.68
C ARG A 212 -2.68 -17.23 -6.11
N THR A 213 -2.91 -16.34 -7.08
CA THR A 213 -2.55 -16.59 -8.47
C THR A 213 -1.04 -16.74 -8.64
N ASN A 214 -0.25 -15.93 -7.95
CA ASN A 214 1.22 -16.04 -7.98
C ASN A 214 1.73 -17.33 -7.33
N GLU A 215 1.02 -17.87 -6.34
CA GLU A 215 1.39 -19.12 -5.68
C GLU A 215 1.09 -20.36 -6.53
N GLU A 216 0.18 -20.24 -7.49
CA GLU A 216 -0.23 -21.34 -8.39
C GLU A 216 0.61 -21.38 -9.68
N SER A 217 1.42 -20.34 -9.94
CA SER A 217 2.24 -20.16 -11.14
C SER A 217 3.65 -20.68 -10.96
#